data_3fc6cc06d42b8799751e559dcbc54c9c
#
_entry.id   3fc6cc06d42b8799751e559dcbc54c9c
#
_cell.length_a   1.000
_cell.length_b   1.000
_cell.length_c   1.000
_cell.angle_alpha   90.00
_cell.angle_beta   90.00
_cell.angle_gamma   90.00
#
_symmetry.space_group_name_H-M   'P 1'
#
loop_
_entity.id
_entity.type
_entity.pdbx_description
1 polymer ?
#
loop_
_entity_poly.entity_id
_entity_poly.type
_entity_poly.pdbx_seq_one_letter_code
_entity_poly.pdbx_strand_id
1 'polypeptide(L)'
;MAHPELQLDNQICFRLYSAARLITQAYTPLLSKLGITYPQYLVLMVLWEDDSQPVNTIAHRLLLETNTVTPLLQRMERLGLIVRKKGERSEERRVGKEC
;
A
#
# COMPACT_ATOMS: atom_id res chain seq x y z
N MET A 1 -12.43 -34.97 15.99
CA MET A 1 -11.39 -34.46 15.70
C MET A 1 -11.17 -33.95 14.33
N ALA A 2 -10.44 -33.05 14.22
CA ALA A 2 -10.31 -32.37 13.00
C ALA A 2 -9.30 -33.03 12.10
N HIS A 3 -9.42 -32.79 10.82
CA HIS A 3 -8.41 -33.23 9.87
C HIS A 3 -7.18 -32.33 10.03
N PRO A 4 -5.97 -32.92 9.95
CA PRO A 4 -4.76 -32.11 10.11
C PRO A 4 -4.65 -30.97 9.12
N GLU A 5 -5.11 -31.17 7.89
CA GLU A 5 -5.06 -30.13 6.87
C GLU A 5 -5.98 -28.95 7.15
N LEU A 6 -6.92 -29.12 8.09
CA LEU A 6 -7.84 -28.06 8.50
C LEU A 6 -7.38 -27.34 9.77
N GLN A 7 -6.28 -27.77 10.39
CA GLN A 7 -5.78 -27.10 11.57
C GLN A 7 -5.13 -25.78 11.18
N LEU A 8 -5.31 -24.79 12.02
CA LEU A 8 -4.82 -23.43 11.76
C LEU A 8 -3.31 -23.41 11.47
N ASP A 9 -2.54 -24.16 12.27
CA ASP A 9 -1.08 -24.18 12.11
C ASP A 9 -0.63 -24.78 10.79
N ASN A 10 -1.49 -25.57 10.16
CA ASN A 10 -1.15 -26.24 8.91
C ASN A 10 -1.66 -25.47 7.68
N GLN A 11 -2.31 -24.33 7.89
CA GLN A 11 -2.82 -23.53 6.78
C GLN A 11 -1.73 -22.60 6.28
N ILE A 12 -1.40 -22.72 5.01
CA ILE A 12 -0.39 -21.84 4.42
C ILE A 12 -0.82 -20.38 4.48
N CYS A 13 -2.14 -20.14 4.31
CA CYS A 13 -2.68 -18.78 4.38
C CYS A 13 -2.45 -18.16 5.75
N PHE A 14 -2.60 -18.94 6.82
CA PHE A 14 -2.36 -18.45 8.17
C PHE A 14 -0.88 -18.10 8.36
N ARG A 15 0.00 -18.95 7.85
CA ARG A 15 1.44 -18.69 7.97
C ARG A 15 1.85 -17.43 7.24
N LEU A 16 1.30 -17.22 6.05
CA LEU A 16 1.56 -16.01 5.29
C LEU A 16 0.98 -14.78 6.00
N TYR A 17 -0.22 -14.92 6.54
CA TYR A 17 -0.85 -13.84 7.28
C TYR A 17 -0.02 -13.46 8.51
N SER A 18 0.44 -14.46 9.26
CA SER A 18 1.24 -14.22 10.47
C SER A 18 2.57 -13.58 10.12
N ALA A 19 3.23 -14.06 9.07
CA ALA A 19 4.48 -13.48 8.63
C ALA A 19 4.30 -12.02 8.22
N ALA A 20 3.25 -11.72 7.47
CA ALA A 20 2.96 -10.36 7.04
C ALA A 20 2.71 -9.45 8.24
N ARG A 21 1.97 -9.94 9.24
CA ARG A 21 1.72 -9.16 10.45
C ARG A 21 2.99 -8.88 11.23
N LEU A 22 3.88 -9.87 11.34
CA LEU A 22 5.13 -9.69 12.05
C LEU A 22 6.01 -8.66 11.36
N ILE A 23 6.05 -8.69 10.03
CA ILE A 23 6.80 -7.70 9.26
C ILE A 23 6.22 -6.31 9.49
N THR A 24 4.90 -6.18 9.39
CA THR A 24 4.23 -4.91 9.60
C THR A 24 4.49 -4.37 11.01
N GLN A 25 4.43 -5.24 12.01
CA GLN A 25 4.68 -4.84 13.39
C GLN A 25 6.11 -4.37 13.58
N ALA A 26 7.06 -4.99 12.88
CA ALA A 26 8.46 -4.59 12.98
C ALA A 26 8.67 -3.19 12.41
N TYR A 27 7.93 -2.81 11.37
CA TYR A 27 8.04 -1.49 10.78
C TYR A 27 7.24 -0.41 11.51
N THR A 28 6.22 -0.81 12.27
CA THR A 28 5.30 0.15 12.88
C THR A 28 5.98 1.23 13.72
N PRO A 29 6.93 0.89 14.62
CA PRO A 29 7.56 1.95 15.42
C PRO A 29 8.28 3.00 14.58
N LEU A 30 8.96 2.56 13.53
CA LEU A 30 9.68 3.47 12.65
C LEU A 30 8.69 4.33 11.86
N LEU A 31 7.66 3.70 11.29
CA LEU A 31 6.68 4.41 10.48
C LEU A 31 5.85 5.39 11.32
N SER A 32 5.57 5.04 12.57
CA SER A 32 4.84 5.92 13.47
C SER A 32 5.61 7.21 13.74
N LYS A 33 6.93 7.11 13.82
CA LYS A 33 7.76 8.31 13.98
C LYS A 33 7.66 9.23 12.77
N LEU A 34 7.45 8.65 11.59
CA LEU A 34 7.30 9.40 10.36
C LEU A 34 5.86 9.86 10.12
N GLY A 35 4.92 9.36 10.92
CA GLY A 35 3.51 9.73 10.78
C GLY A 35 2.81 9.04 9.63
N ILE A 36 3.28 7.88 9.22
CA ILE A 36 2.68 7.15 8.10
C ILE A 36 2.37 5.71 8.49
N THR A 37 1.51 5.08 7.70
CA THR A 37 1.18 3.66 7.85
C THR A 37 1.97 2.82 6.87
N TYR A 38 1.94 1.50 7.05
CA TYR A 38 2.66 0.61 6.14
C TYR A 38 2.15 0.69 4.70
N PRO A 39 0.83 0.68 4.43
CA PRO A 39 0.37 0.89 3.04
C PRO A 39 0.83 2.21 2.44
N GLN A 40 0.86 3.28 3.23
CA GLN A 40 1.36 4.56 2.75
C GLN A 40 2.84 4.49 2.41
N TYR A 41 3.60 3.78 3.22
CA TYR A 41 5.01 3.55 2.96
C TYR A 41 5.21 2.82 1.62
N LEU A 42 4.38 1.81 1.33
CA LEU A 42 4.48 1.08 0.07
C LEU A 42 4.20 1.98 -1.13
N VAL A 43 3.22 2.86 -1.02
CA VAL A 43 2.95 3.82 -2.09
C VAL A 43 4.16 4.71 -2.33
N LEU A 44 4.76 5.22 -1.26
CA LEU A 44 5.94 6.07 -1.39
C LEU A 44 7.09 5.32 -2.03
N MET A 45 7.27 4.04 -1.71
CA MET A 45 8.33 3.24 -2.34
C MET A 45 8.12 3.11 -3.85
N VAL A 46 6.87 2.90 -4.28
CA VAL A 46 6.56 2.83 -5.70
C VAL A 46 6.90 4.15 -6.39
N LEU A 47 6.57 5.27 -5.76
CA LEU A 47 6.82 6.58 -6.33
C LEU A 47 8.30 6.95 -6.30
N TRP A 48 9.06 6.44 -5.35
CA TRP A 48 10.51 6.68 -5.32
C TRP A 48 11.20 5.96 -6.47
N GLU A 49 10.70 4.81 -6.89
CA GLU A 49 11.26 4.11 -8.04
C GLU A 49 10.94 4.82 -9.35
N ASP A 50 9.71 5.33 -9.48
CA ASP A 50 9.24 5.97 -10.69
C ASP A 50 8.15 6.95 -10.31
N ASP A 51 8.46 8.22 -10.34
CA ASP A 51 7.56 9.29 -9.93
C ASP A 51 6.47 9.53 -10.98
N SER A 52 5.39 10.16 -10.54
CA SER A 52 4.29 10.57 -11.42
C SER A 52 3.66 9.42 -12.17
N GLN A 53 3.11 8.47 -11.44
CA GLN A 53 2.47 7.29 -12.01
C GLN A 53 0.96 7.41 -11.97
N PRO A 54 0.25 6.82 -12.96
CA PRO A 54 -1.21 6.73 -12.89
C PRO A 54 -1.66 5.89 -11.69
N VAL A 55 -2.84 6.20 -11.16
CA VAL A 55 -3.38 5.48 -10.01
C VAL A 55 -3.47 3.99 -10.30
N ASN A 56 -3.92 3.62 -11.51
CA ASN A 56 -4.04 2.20 -11.88
C ASN A 56 -2.70 1.48 -11.84
N THR A 57 -1.63 2.15 -12.25
CA THR A 57 -0.28 1.56 -12.21
C THR A 57 0.16 1.32 -10.77
N ILE A 58 -0.10 2.26 -9.88
CA ILE A 58 0.24 2.11 -8.47
C ILE A 58 -0.53 0.93 -7.87
N ALA A 59 -1.82 0.86 -8.14
CA ALA A 59 -2.65 -0.24 -7.63
C ALA A 59 -2.13 -1.59 -8.13
N HIS A 60 -1.78 -1.67 -9.42
CA HIS A 60 -1.25 -2.89 -10.00
C HIS A 60 0.07 -3.31 -9.35
N ARG A 61 0.97 -2.34 -9.15
CA ARG A 61 2.26 -2.60 -8.51
C ARG A 61 2.09 -3.13 -7.08
N LEU A 62 1.08 -2.64 -6.36
CA LEU A 62 0.82 -3.05 -4.99
C LEU A 62 -0.08 -4.27 -4.90
N LEU A 63 -0.56 -4.79 -6.02
CA LEU A 63 -1.48 -5.93 -6.08
C LEU A 63 -2.78 -5.63 -5.34
N LEU A 64 -3.24 -4.39 -5.43
CA LEU A 64 -4.47 -3.93 -4.81
C LEU A 64 -5.43 -3.44 -5.88
N GLU A 65 -6.71 -3.39 -5.52
CA GLU A 65 -7.71 -2.84 -6.42
C GLU A 65 -7.70 -1.31 -6.36
N THR A 66 -8.09 -0.68 -7.47
CA THR A 66 -8.10 0.78 -7.55
C THR A 66 -8.99 1.40 -6.50
N ASN A 67 -10.15 0.76 -6.22
CA ASN A 67 -11.07 1.29 -5.22
C ASN A 67 -10.52 1.19 -3.78
N THR A 68 -9.50 0.38 -3.57
CA THR A 68 -8.78 0.33 -2.29
C THR A 68 -7.70 1.40 -2.25
N VAL A 69 -7.02 1.63 -3.36
CA VAL A 69 -5.90 2.56 -3.43
C VAL A 69 -6.37 4.02 -3.43
N THR A 70 -7.50 4.31 -4.09
CA THR A 70 -7.95 5.69 -4.20
C THR A 70 -8.17 6.39 -2.86
N PRO A 71 -8.88 5.78 -1.89
CA PRO A 71 -9.02 6.43 -0.57
C PRO A 71 -7.68 6.59 0.15
N LEU A 72 -6.77 5.64 -0.05
CA LEU A 72 -5.44 5.70 0.53
C LEU A 72 -4.68 6.92 -0.01
N LEU A 73 -4.72 7.12 -1.33
CA LEU A 73 -4.06 8.25 -1.97
C LEU A 73 -4.69 9.58 -1.57
N GLN A 74 -6.02 9.62 -1.44
CA GLN A 74 -6.70 10.83 -1.00
C GLN A 74 -6.24 11.24 0.39
N ARG A 75 -6.09 10.27 1.28
CA ARG A 75 -5.62 10.54 2.64
C ARG A 75 -4.19 11.03 2.63
N MET A 76 -3.32 10.42 1.82
CA MET A 76 -1.93 10.83 1.71
C MET A 76 -1.81 12.23 1.14
N GLU A 77 -2.67 12.58 0.18
CA GLU A 77 -2.69 13.92 -0.38
C GLU A 77 -3.04 14.97 0.68
N ARG A 78 -4.03 14.66 1.51
CA ARG A 78 -4.42 15.57 2.60
C ARG A 78 -3.32 15.73 3.63
N LEU A 79 -2.48 14.71 3.81
CA LEU A 79 -1.36 14.78 4.73
C LEU A 79 -0.14 15.47 4.12
N GLY A 80 -0.20 15.83 2.84
CA GLY A 80 0.91 16.50 2.18
C GLY A 80 2.03 15.56 1.75
N LEU A 81 1.77 14.26 1.72
CA LEU A 81 2.78 13.27 1.34
C LEU A 81 2.92 13.11 -0.17
N ILE A 82 1.84 13.34 -0.90
CA ILE A 82 1.81 13.18 -2.34
C ILE A 82 1.02 14.32 -2.97
N VAL A 83 1.23 14.49 -4.28
CA VAL A 83 0.48 15.44 -5.09
C VAL A 83 -0.22 14.67 -6.19
N ARG A 84 -1.50 14.95 -6.41
CA ARG A 84 -2.28 14.29 -7.47
C ARG A 84 -2.58 15.31 -8.55
N LYS A 85 -2.26 14.95 -9.79
CA LYS A 85 -2.48 15.81 -10.94
C LYS A 85 -3.28 15.07 -12.00
N LYS A 86 -4.00 15.82 -12.83
CA LYS A 86 -4.61 15.25 -14.01
C LYS A 86 -3.53 14.83 -14.98
N GLY A 87 -3.70 13.65 -15.56
CA GLY A 87 -2.82 13.19 -16.62
C GLY A 87 -3.22 13.80 -17.96
N GLU A 88 -2.58 13.33 -19.03
CA GLU A 88 -2.84 13.80 -20.36
C GLU A 88 -4.27 13.52 -20.80
N ARG A 89 -4.85 12.40 -20.34
CA ARG A 89 -6.23 12.07 -20.56
C ARG A 89 -7.07 12.64 -19.42
N SER A 90 -8.24 13.15 -19.74
CA SER A 90 -9.09 13.79 -18.72
C SER A 90 -9.47 12.86 -17.57
N GLU A 91 -9.50 11.55 -17.82
CA GLU A 91 -9.83 10.58 -16.79
C GLU A 91 -8.62 10.08 -16.01
N GLU A 92 -7.42 10.37 -16.49
CA GLU A 92 -6.21 9.90 -15.87
C GLU A 92 -5.79 10.81 -14.73
N ARG A 93 -5.41 10.22 -13.63
CA ARG A 93 -4.84 10.97 -12.53
C ARG A 93 -3.48 10.39 -12.20
N ARG A 94 -2.53 11.27 -12.05
CA ARG A 94 -1.17 10.86 -11.73
C ARG A 94 -0.84 11.28 -10.32
N VAL A 95 -0.04 10.47 -9.68
CA VAL A 95 0.37 10.67 -8.29
C VAL A 95 1.87 10.80 -8.26
N GLY A 96 2.36 11.86 -7.68
CA GLY A 96 3.77 12.10 -7.52
C GLY A 96 4.11 12.40 -6.07
N LYS A 97 5.37 12.19 -5.72
CA LYS A 97 5.82 12.52 -4.38
C LYS A 97 5.97 14.02 -4.25
N GLU A 98 5.70 14.52 -3.07
CA GLU A 98 5.92 15.91 -2.75
C GLU A 98 7.33 16.07 -2.20
N CYS A 99 8.03 17.07 -2.70
CA CYS A 99 9.39 17.33 -2.24
C CYS A 99 9.43 18.26 -1.06
#